data_d7c838e26f06836d4949e42d12f6a363
#
_entry.id   d7c838e26f06836d4949e42d12f6a363
#
_cell.length_a   1.000
_cell.length_b   1.000
_cell.length_c   1.000
_cell.angle_alpha   90.00
_cell.angle_beta   90.00
_cell.angle_gamma   90.00
#
_symmetry.space_group_name_H-M   'P 1'
#
loop_
_entity.id
_entity.type
_entity.pdbx_description
1 polymer ?
#
loop_
_entity_poly.entity_id
_entity_poly.type
_entity_poly.pdbx_seq_one_letter_code
_entity_poly.pdbx_strand_id
1 'polypeptide(L)'
;MAIMLMLSTVLVSTSSLHSGAQRQTVARAQALSIAEAGLDKTIYQLNQDANFTGESDVVLGEGKFSTVISTVDSNHKQIVSTGRVTYKNGAVAERQVSVIASIDLTVVSFQFGVQAGYGGLSMDNNSRVNGNVYANGNISGVGTITGDASVAAGSALIPDQSWQISNADFLFGNTNERDDAAQSFVPSQTNIITKVKVYLKKIGDPGNLTVRILTDNSGEPSEDVLASGSISASTITGSYAFIEGVFSDNPTLISGQKYWLMLSSPVHSSKHYSWGLDNTDGFASNTGKYSAKWDASSPVWNAAGGDFNFQTFMGGATTSISGITVNGTARATEMTACTIGGAAYYQIINTCSVAGAAYPSSTPLAPQAMPISQAQITDWEAAAALGGTIGDVLLEGNDTATLGPVKINGNLSVKNSSTLWIAGPIWVTGNILLENNSVVSSIVLGNSGTIIIADDTLNPTEDGKIVLKNNFSVQNNGNPGNNLMFISNHFGTDAAISLLNSASSSIFYAPNGTIEMENNASPIQLTAHLIHLKNNAVINYQTGLQSANFTSGPGGSWAYQAGTYAVIK
;
A
#
# COMPACT_ATOMS: atom_id res chain seq x y z
N MET A 1 48.97 63.27 32.27
CA MET A 1 47.53 63.52 32.02
C MET A 1 47.12 63.29 30.56
N ALA A 2 47.79 63.84 29.55
CA ALA A 2 47.43 63.64 28.11
C ALA A 2 47.39 62.17 27.64
N ILE A 3 48.36 61.34 28.04
CA ILE A 3 48.43 59.93 27.66
C ILE A 3 47.26 59.12 28.24
N MET A 4 46.85 59.35 29.47
CA MET A 4 45.70 58.74 30.11
C MET A 4 44.38 59.13 29.41
N LEU A 5 44.26 60.37 28.96
CA LEU A 5 43.10 60.86 28.23
C LEU A 5 43.02 60.18 26.82
N MET A 6 44.15 60.04 26.12
CA MET A 6 44.20 59.29 24.85
C MET A 6 43.86 57.83 25.03
N LEU A 7 44.38 57.14 26.06
CA LEU A 7 44.07 55.75 26.33
C LEU A 7 42.56 55.54 26.63
N SER A 8 41.97 56.45 27.45
CA SER A 8 40.56 56.40 27.80
C SER A 8 39.65 56.66 26.59
N THR A 9 39.99 57.55 25.68
CA THR A 9 39.23 57.83 24.46
C THR A 9 39.31 56.64 23.47
N VAL A 10 40.49 56.03 23.35
CA VAL A 10 40.64 54.79 22.51
C VAL A 10 39.84 53.68 23.13
N LEU A 11 39.87 53.47 24.45
CA LEU A 11 39.12 52.39 25.11
C LEU A 11 37.59 52.55 24.95
N VAL A 12 37.09 53.75 25.10
CA VAL A 12 35.68 54.11 24.94
C VAL A 12 35.26 53.96 23.48
N SER A 13 36.10 54.37 22.53
CA SER A 13 35.79 54.23 21.10
C SER A 13 35.78 52.74 20.64
N THR A 14 36.74 51.94 21.11
CA THR A 14 36.77 50.51 20.83
C THR A 14 35.58 49.74 21.46
N SER A 15 35.24 50.10 22.72
CA SER A 15 34.04 49.52 23.38
C SER A 15 32.75 49.91 22.68
N SER A 16 32.63 51.16 22.21
CA SER A 16 31.46 51.61 21.43
C SER A 16 31.34 50.92 20.07
N LEU A 17 32.47 50.69 19.37
CA LEU A 17 32.52 49.94 18.12
C LEU A 17 32.14 48.46 18.33
N HIS A 18 32.66 47.81 19.38
CA HIS A 18 32.32 46.43 19.73
C HIS A 18 30.83 46.29 20.08
N SER A 19 30.29 47.18 20.90
CA SER A 19 28.86 47.18 21.23
C SER A 19 27.98 47.45 20.00
N GLY A 20 28.43 48.29 19.07
CA GLY A 20 27.75 48.52 17.80
C GLY A 20 27.71 47.25 16.90
N ALA A 21 28.86 46.57 16.79
CA ALA A 21 28.96 45.32 16.02
C ALA A 21 28.12 44.20 16.62
N GLN A 22 28.11 44.05 17.94
CA GLN A 22 27.26 43.05 18.61
C GLN A 22 25.77 43.30 18.35
N ARG A 23 25.29 44.55 18.48
CA ARG A 23 23.88 44.89 18.19
C ARG A 23 23.52 44.63 16.74
N GLN A 24 24.41 44.89 15.79
CA GLN A 24 24.19 44.57 14.38
C GLN A 24 24.09 43.07 14.16
N THR A 25 24.93 42.26 14.81
CA THR A 25 24.88 40.78 14.69
C THR A 25 23.60 40.24 15.27
N VAL A 26 23.14 40.71 16.43
CA VAL A 26 21.85 40.32 17.02
C VAL A 26 20.68 40.72 16.12
N ALA A 27 20.67 41.97 15.61
CA ALA A 27 19.62 42.44 14.72
C ALA A 27 19.56 41.65 13.40
N ARG A 28 20.70 41.19 12.87
CA ARG A 28 20.76 40.31 11.68
C ARG A 28 20.20 38.92 11.98
N ALA A 29 20.52 38.34 13.14
CA ALA A 29 19.95 37.04 13.54
C ALA A 29 18.44 37.13 13.74
N GLN A 30 17.95 38.19 14.39
CA GLN A 30 16.52 38.46 14.55
C GLN A 30 15.83 38.66 13.19
N ALA A 31 16.44 39.43 12.26
CA ALA A 31 15.89 39.62 10.93
C ALA A 31 15.79 38.28 10.13
N LEU A 32 16.76 37.38 10.32
CA LEU A 32 16.69 36.03 9.72
C LEU A 32 15.52 35.22 10.29
N SER A 33 15.40 35.13 11.62
CA SER A 33 14.29 34.41 12.25
C SER A 33 12.91 34.98 11.89
N ILE A 34 12.81 36.31 11.72
CA ILE A 34 11.58 36.96 11.25
C ILE A 34 11.29 36.63 9.78
N ALA A 35 12.33 36.55 8.93
CA ALA A 35 12.15 36.11 7.56
C ALA A 35 11.70 34.65 7.48
N GLU A 36 12.26 33.76 8.30
CA GLU A 36 11.85 32.34 8.39
C GLU A 36 10.40 32.22 8.86
N ALA A 37 10.00 32.94 9.91
CA ALA A 37 8.61 32.98 10.35
C ALA A 37 7.64 33.48 9.26
N GLY A 38 8.10 34.39 8.40
CA GLY A 38 7.37 34.83 7.21
C GLY A 38 7.17 33.73 6.20
N LEU A 39 8.14 32.83 5.99
CA LEU A 39 7.96 31.64 5.15
C LEU A 39 6.89 30.72 5.72
N ASP A 40 6.97 30.36 7.01
CA ASP A 40 6.02 29.46 7.66
C ASP A 40 4.59 29.99 7.56
N LYS A 41 4.40 31.29 7.84
CA LYS A 41 3.09 31.92 7.69
C LYS A 41 2.60 31.91 6.24
N THR A 42 3.49 32.11 5.28
CA THR A 42 3.12 32.09 3.85
C THR A 42 2.68 30.72 3.39
N ILE A 43 3.36 29.65 3.82
CA ILE A 43 2.91 28.27 3.57
C ILE A 43 1.52 28.03 4.18
N TYR A 44 1.30 28.47 5.43
CA TYR A 44 -0.02 28.36 6.05
C TYR A 44 -1.10 29.10 5.24
N GLN A 45 -0.83 30.31 4.78
CA GLN A 45 -1.79 31.10 3.97
C GLN A 45 -2.04 30.47 2.60
N LEU A 46 -1.01 29.94 1.93
CA LEU A 46 -1.16 29.20 0.67
C LEU A 46 -2.04 27.96 0.82
N ASN A 47 -2.00 27.33 1.99
CA ASN A 47 -2.86 26.18 2.31
C ASN A 47 -4.31 26.59 2.64
N GLN A 48 -4.57 27.86 2.96
CA GLN A 48 -5.93 28.40 3.10
C GLN A 48 -6.45 28.98 1.78
N ASP A 49 -5.58 29.60 0.99
CA ASP A 49 -5.89 30.19 -0.31
C ASP A 49 -4.73 29.96 -1.28
N ALA A 50 -4.90 29.06 -2.23
CA ALA A 50 -3.90 28.74 -3.25
C ALA A 50 -3.54 29.95 -4.15
N ASN A 51 -4.36 30.99 -4.18
CA ASN A 51 -4.11 32.25 -4.91
C ASN A 51 -3.43 33.34 -4.06
N PHE A 52 -3.06 33.02 -2.83
CA PHE A 52 -2.33 33.97 -1.98
C PHE A 52 -1.05 34.43 -2.67
N THR A 53 -0.83 35.75 -2.73
CA THR A 53 0.30 36.36 -3.47
C THR A 53 1.42 36.91 -2.58
N GLY A 54 1.23 36.80 -1.26
CA GLY A 54 2.17 37.35 -0.28
C GLY A 54 1.58 38.52 0.51
N GLU A 55 2.37 39.06 1.45
CA GLU A 55 1.98 40.16 2.32
C GLU A 55 3.15 41.09 2.57
N SER A 56 2.88 42.33 2.94
CA SER A 56 3.89 43.38 3.14
C SER A 56 3.86 43.96 4.54
N ASP A 57 5.04 44.20 5.09
CA ASP A 57 5.26 44.94 6.38
C ASP A 57 4.48 44.37 7.58
N VAL A 58 4.33 43.05 7.64
CA VAL A 58 3.67 42.36 8.75
C VAL A 58 4.55 42.44 10.00
N VAL A 59 4.02 43.00 11.06
CA VAL A 59 4.74 43.17 12.33
C VAL A 59 4.87 41.83 13.05
N LEU A 60 6.10 41.47 13.43
CA LEU A 60 6.40 40.28 14.24
C LEU A 60 7.49 40.64 15.27
N GLY A 61 7.12 40.67 16.54
CA GLY A 61 8.04 41.09 17.62
C GLY A 61 8.58 42.51 17.42
N GLU A 62 9.89 42.64 17.43
CA GLU A 62 10.57 43.93 17.24
C GLU A 62 10.88 44.27 15.77
N GLY A 63 10.38 43.46 14.84
CA GLY A 63 10.63 43.64 13.41
C GLY A 63 9.39 43.45 12.55
N LYS A 64 9.64 43.36 11.26
CA LYS A 64 8.61 43.15 10.23
C LYS A 64 9.11 42.17 9.20
N PHE A 65 8.17 41.45 8.56
CA PHE A 65 8.50 40.72 7.35
C PHE A 65 7.59 41.11 6.19
N SER A 66 8.06 40.80 5.00
CA SER A 66 7.29 40.90 3.76
C SER A 66 7.56 39.63 2.93
N THR A 67 6.54 39.09 2.34
CA THR A 67 6.65 37.87 1.48
C THR A 67 6.17 38.17 0.09
N VAL A 68 6.84 37.55 -0.90
CA VAL A 68 6.48 37.59 -2.32
C VAL A 68 6.44 36.16 -2.83
N ILE A 69 5.39 35.83 -3.57
CA ILE A 69 5.21 34.52 -4.17
C ILE A 69 5.23 34.68 -5.69
N SER A 70 6.03 33.85 -6.34
CA SER A 70 6.06 33.73 -7.79
C SER A 70 5.75 32.28 -8.20
N THR A 71 4.89 32.10 -9.21
CA THR A 71 4.58 30.79 -9.76
C THR A 71 5.74 30.33 -10.63
N VAL A 72 6.31 29.17 -10.32
CA VAL A 72 7.33 28.50 -11.14
C VAL A 72 6.63 27.64 -12.21
N ASP A 73 5.68 26.80 -11.78
CA ASP A 73 4.77 26.03 -12.62
C ASP A 73 3.45 25.74 -11.86
N SER A 74 2.60 24.85 -12.39
CA SER A 74 1.31 24.51 -11.76
C SER A 74 1.44 23.94 -10.34
N ASN A 75 2.56 23.29 -10.03
CA ASN A 75 2.78 22.54 -8.79
C ASN A 75 3.89 23.14 -7.92
N HIS A 76 4.58 24.20 -8.39
CA HIS A 76 5.68 24.81 -7.68
C HIS A 76 5.52 26.33 -7.64
N LYS A 77 5.74 26.90 -6.46
CA LYS A 77 5.81 28.33 -6.22
C LYS A 77 7.11 28.68 -5.50
N GLN A 78 7.77 29.72 -5.93
CA GLN A 78 8.89 30.29 -5.19
C GLN A 78 8.38 31.31 -4.18
N ILE A 79 8.75 31.15 -2.93
CA ILE A 79 8.45 32.08 -1.83
C ILE A 79 9.75 32.77 -1.45
N VAL A 80 9.71 34.10 -1.42
CA VAL A 80 10.80 34.92 -0.93
C VAL A 80 10.29 35.72 0.27
N SER A 81 10.90 35.56 1.43
CA SER A 81 10.56 36.30 2.63
C SER A 81 11.71 37.22 3.04
N THR A 82 11.38 38.45 3.34
CA THR A 82 12.33 39.51 3.77
C THR A 82 11.99 39.95 5.18
N GLY A 83 12.88 39.66 6.13
CA GLY A 83 12.78 40.13 7.52
C GLY A 83 13.60 41.41 7.76
N ARG A 84 13.03 42.36 8.49
CA ARG A 84 13.64 43.66 8.83
C ARG A 84 13.53 43.94 10.30
N VAL A 85 14.64 44.33 10.91
CA VAL A 85 14.71 44.76 12.32
C VAL A 85 15.41 46.10 12.38
N THR A 86 14.77 47.07 13.01
CA THR A 86 15.38 48.38 13.26
C THR A 86 16.20 48.35 14.56
N TYR A 87 17.44 48.78 14.51
CA TYR A 87 18.32 48.85 15.67
C TYR A 87 18.90 50.24 15.80
N LYS A 88 19.94 50.47 16.50
CA LYS A 88 20.53 51.75 16.88
C LYS A 88 20.39 52.86 15.81
N ASN A 89 19.83 54.02 16.20
CA ASN A 89 19.70 55.25 15.39
C ASN A 89 18.93 55.09 14.06
N GLY A 90 17.94 54.17 14.01
CA GLY A 90 17.14 53.94 12.81
C GLY A 90 17.82 53.09 11.75
N ALA A 91 19.00 52.50 12.02
CA ALA A 91 19.62 51.54 11.12
C ALA A 91 18.80 50.26 11.03
N VAL A 92 18.67 49.70 9.84
CA VAL A 92 17.87 48.50 9.59
C VAL A 92 18.78 47.31 9.25
N ALA A 93 18.62 46.22 9.95
CA ALA A 93 19.14 44.92 9.55
C ALA A 93 18.09 44.22 8.69
N GLU A 94 18.49 43.72 7.52
CA GLU A 94 17.63 43.01 6.60
C GLU A 94 18.23 41.65 6.28
N ARG A 95 17.38 40.61 6.25
CA ARG A 95 17.69 39.26 5.78
C ARG A 95 16.61 38.79 4.87
N GLN A 96 17.01 38.04 3.85
CA GLN A 96 16.10 37.49 2.86
C GLN A 96 16.36 36.00 2.70
N VAL A 97 15.30 35.22 2.75
CA VAL A 97 15.30 33.78 2.56
C VAL A 97 14.38 33.41 1.41
N SER A 98 14.73 32.38 0.70
CA SER A 98 13.94 31.85 -0.41
C SER A 98 13.76 30.34 -0.24
N VAL A 99 12.60 29.85 -0.67
CA VAL A 99 12.30 28.42 -0.74
C VAL A 99 11.36 28.17 -1.90
N ILE A 100 11.42 26.97 -2.48
CA ILE A 100 10.36 26.47 -3.37
C ILE A 100 9.35 25.72 -2.50
N ALA A 101 8.11 26.13 -2.61
CA ALA A 101 6.96 25.37 -2.13
C ALA A 101 6.44 24.50 -3.26
N SER A 102 6.17 23.24 -3.00
CA SER A 102 5.56 22.30 -3.93
C SER A 102 4.24 21.80 -3.38
N ILE A 103 3.28 21.53 -4.29
CA ILE A 103 2.10 20.71 -3.94
C ILE A 103 2.55 19.27 -4.10
N ASP A 104 2.44 18.48 -3.03
CA ASP A 104 2.69 17.06 -3.10
C ASP A 104 1.47 16.35 -3.71
N LEU A 105 1.59 15.96 -4.98
CA LEU A 105 0.58 15.23 -5.72
C LEU A 105 1.12 13.84 -6.04
N THR A 106 0.52 12.83 -5.42
CA THR A 106 0.81 11.45 -5.80
C THR A 106 0.01 11.07 -7.03
N VAL A 107 0.70 10.80 -8.14
CA VAL A 107 0.07 10.32 -9.38
C VAL A 107 -0.16 8.82 -9.27
N VAL A 108 -1.41 8.39 -9.42
CA VAL A 108 -1.80 6.99 -9.49
C VAL A 108 -2.41 6.70 -10.85
N SER A 109 -1.91 5.67 -11.54
CA SER A 109 -2.40 5.29 -12.86
C SER A 109 -3.30 4.06 -12.78
N PHE A 110 -4.61 4.27 -12.90
CA PHE A 110 -5.59 3.19 -13.05
C PHE A 110 -5.85 2.95 -14.53
N GLN A 111 -5.17 1.99 -15.11
CA GLN A 111 -5.24 1.70 -16.56
C GLN A 111 -6.47 0.87 -16.96
N PHE A 112 -7.11 0.21 -15.99
CA PHE A 112 -8.21 -0.74 -16.20
C PHE A 112 -9.43 -0.35 -15.39
N GLY A 113 -10.61 -0.66 -15.91
CA GLY A 113 -11.84 -0.55 -15.14
C GLY A 113 -11.88 -1.52 -13.95
N VAL A 114 -11.25 -2.68 -14.15
CA VAL A 114 -11.00 -3.66 -13.10
C VAL A 114 -9.56 -4.15 -13.20
N GLN A 115 -8.83 -4.06 -12.08
CA GLN A 115 -7.55 -4.74 -11.92
C GLN A 115 -7.66 -5.72 -10.76
N ALA A 116 -7.66 -7.01 -11.06
CA ALA A 116 -7.70 -8.07 -10.06
C ALA A 116 -6.31 -8.65 -9.81
N GLY A 117 -5.99 -8.91 -8.55
CA GLY A 117 -4.80 -9.63 -8.14
C GLY A 117 -4.88 -11.12 -8.46
N TYR A 118 -4.14 -11.91 -7.72
CA TYR A 118 -4.07 -13.36 -7.93
C TYR A 118 -5.35 -14.10 -7.53
N GLY A 119 -6.21 -13.53 -6.70
CA GLY A 119 -7.54 -14.05 -6.45
C GLY A 119 -8.45 -14.00 -7.67
N GLY A 120 -8.19 -13.09 -8.61
CA GLY A 120 -8.88 -12.99 -9.87
C GLY A 120 -10.21 -12.22 -9.81
N LEU A 121 -11.02 -12.41 -10.86
CA LEU A 121 -12.32 -11.77 -11.04
C LEU A 121 -13.39 -12.84 -11.24
N SER A 122 -14.43 -12.83 -10.41
CA SER A 122 -15.65 -13.63 -10.58
C SER A 122 -16.82 -12.73 -10.96
N MET A 123 -17.62 -13.14 -11.96
CA MET A 123 -18.71 -12.36 -12.54
C MET A 123 -20.00 -13.19 -12.61
N ASP A 124 -20.99 -12.85 -11.80
CA ASP A 124 -22.30 -13.50 -11.82
C ASP A 124 -23.22 -12.94 -12.92
N ASN A 125 -24.45 -13.43 -12.96
CA ASN A 125 -25.44 -13.07 -13.97
C ASN A 125 -25.65 -11.53 -14.08
N ASN A 126 -25.72 -11.05 -15.33
CA ASN A 126 -25.93 -9.65 -15.67
C ASN A 126 -24.86 -8.68 -15.12
N SER A 127 -23.79 -9.18 -14.53
CA SER A 127 -22.68 -8.32 -14.15
C SER A 127 -21.93 -7.83 -15.40
N ARG A 128 -21.44 -6.57 -15.34
CA ARG A 128 -20.84 -5.93 -16.51
C ARG A 128 -19.68 -5.01 -16.13
N VAL A 129 -18.61 -5.09 -16.90
CA VAL A 129 -17.52 -4.11 -16.84
C VAL A 129 -17.49 -3.32 -18.15
N ASN A 130 -17.86 -2.02 -18.08
CA ASN A 130 -17.68 -1.09 -19.19
C ASN A 130 -16.26 -0.51 -19.13
N GLY A 131 -15.32 -1.21 -19.74
CA GLY A 131 -13.90 -0.91 -19.74
C GLY A 131 -13.05 -2.16 -19.90
N ASN A 132 -11.74 -1.98 -19.83
CA ASN A 132 -10.77 -3.07 -19.90
C ASN A 132 -10.59 -3.72 -18.53
N VAL A 133 -10.25 -5.01 -18.54
CA VAL A 133 -9.97 -5.82 -17.34
C VAL A 133 -8.58 -6.40 -17.43
N TYR A 134 -7.84 -6.33 -16.34
CA TYR A 134 -6.60 -7.07 -16.13
C TYR A 134 -6.67 -7.89 -14.85
N ALA A 135 -6.30 -9.15 -14.91
CA ALA A 135 -6.24 -10.01 -13.73
C ALA A 135 -4.92 -10.78 -13.69
N ASN A 136 -4.31 -10.85 -12.51
CA ASN A 136 -3.18 -11.75 -12.27
C ASN A 136 -3.66 -13.18 -11.99
N GLY A 137 -4.92 -13.35 -11.58
CA GLY A 137 -5.63 -14.63 -11.41
C GLY A 137 -6.68 -14.86 -12.49
N ASN A 138 -7.55 -15.83 -12.28
CA ASN A 138 -8.58 -16.21 -13.25
C ASN A 138 -9.65 -15.12 -13.44
N ILE A 139 -10.23 -15.07 -14.64
CA ILE A 139 -11.49 -14.37 -14.89
C ILE A 139 -12.55 -15.43 -15.20
N SER A 140 -13.61 -15.50 -14.40
CA SER A 140 -14.62 -16.55 -14.51
C SER A 140 -16.03 -16.06 -14.26
N GLY A 141 -17.02 -16.86 -14.68
CA GLY A 141 -18.43 -16.61 -14.44
C GLY A 141 -19.26 -16.50 -15.73
N VAL A 142 -20.29 -15.63 -15.71
CA VAL A 142 -21.25 -15.48 -16.84
C VAL A 142 -21.50 -14.01 -17.21
N GLY A 143 -20.68 -13.09 -16.72
CA GLY A 143 -20.79 -11.65 -16.98
C GLY A 143 -20.25 -11.20 -18.34
N THR A 144 -20.28 -9.88 -18.59
CA THR A 144 -19.82 -9.27 -19.83
C THR A 144 -18.76 -8.19 -19.57
N ILE A 145 -17.65 -8.26 -20.30
CA ILE A 145 -16.61 -7.21 -20.37
C ILE A 145 -16.73 -6.53 -21.75
N THR A 146 -16.96 -5.21 -21.77
CA THR A 146 -17.16 -4.50 -23.05
C THR A 146 -15.85 -4.14 -23.75
N GLY A 147 -14.78 -3.98 -22.99
CA GLY A 147 -13.42 -3.76 -23.49
C GLY A 147 -12.63 -5.05 -23.63
N ASP A 148 -11.32 -4.94 -23.49
CA ASP A 148 -10.38 -6.05 -23.53
C ASP A 148 -10.31 -6.77 -22.18
N ALA A 149 -10.08 -8.09 -22.20
CA ALA A 149 -9.82 -8.90 -21.02
C ALA A 149 -8.44 -9.54 -21.12
N SER A 150 -7.59 -9.28 -20.15
CA SER A 150 -6.24 -9.81 -20.09
C SER A 150 -6.02 -10.56 -18.78
N VAL A 151 -5.54 -11.78 -18.86
CA VAL A 151 -5.14 -12.59 -17.72
C VAL A 151 -3.66 -12.89 -17.83
N ALA A 152 -2.91 -12.55 -16.77
CA ALA A 152 -1.50 -12.85 -16.69
C ALA A 152 -1.27 -14.36 -16.59
N ALA A 153 -0.19 -14.83 -17.16
CA ALA A 153 0.26 -16.20 -16.88
C ALA A 153 0.70 -16.29 -15.44
N GLY A 154 0.24 -17.31 -14.77
CA GLY A 154 0.87 -17.68 -13.53
C GLY A 154 2.29 -18.14 -13.82
N SER A 155 3.30 -17.44 -13.37
CA SER A 155 4.66 -17.94 -13.42
C SER A 155 5.50 -17.42 -12.28
N ALA A 156 5.94 -18.31 -11.43
CA ALA A 156 7.14 -18.07 -10.69
C ALA A 156 8.18 -19.08 -11.15
N LEU A 157 8.98 -18.69 -12.13
CA LEU A 157 10.22 -19.40 -12.49
C LEU A 157 11.37 -18.95 -11.59
N ILE A 158 11.21 -17.82 -10.89
CA ILE A 158 12.21 -17.22 -9.98
C ILE A 158 11.67 -17.33 -8.55
N PRO A 159 12.50 -17.81 -7.59
CA PRO A 159 12.09 -17.84 -6.19
C PRO A 159 11.84 -16.44 -5.65
N ASP A 160 10.79 -16.28 -4.83
CA ASP A 160 10.54 -15.06 -4.06
C ASP A 160 11.53 -14.95 -2.90
N GLN A 161 11.69 -16.02 -2.13
CA GLN A 161 12.70 -16.14 -1.10
C GLN A 161 13.58 -17.36 -1.39
N SER A 162 14.86 -17.24 -1.14
CA SER A 162 15.82 -18.33 -1.40
C SER A 162 17.02 -18.25 -0.47
N TRP A 163 17.32 -19.35 0.21
CA TRP A 163 18.55 -19.53 0.95
C TRP A 163 19.23 -20.83 0.53
N GLN A 164 20.45 -20.76 0.02
CA GLN A 164 21.11 -21.89 -0.63
C GLN A 164 22.51 -22.19 -0.05
N ILE A 165 22.98 -21.46 0.96
CA ILE A 165 24.24 -21.73 1.63
C ILE A 165 24.02 -22.93 2.56
N SER A 166 24.74 -24.03 2.30
CA SER A 166 24.64 -25.27 3.06
C SER A 166 26.03 -25.69 3.50
N ASN A 167 26.35 -25.62 4.78
CA ASN A 167 27.62 -25.97 5.37
C ASN A 167 27.49 -27.00 6.51
N ALA A 168 26.24 -27.38 6.84
CA ALA A 168 25.93 -28.35 7.87
C ALA A 168 24.70 -29.21 7.50
N ASP A 169 24.54 -30.32 8.22
CA ASP A 169 23.43 -31.27 8.11
C ASP A 169 22.52 -31.15 9.33
N PHE A 170 21.20 -31.05 9.14
CA PHE A 170 20.24 -31.17 10.21
C PHE A 170 19.35 -32.40 10.01
N LEU A 171 19.46 -33.36 10.93
CA LEU A 171 18.66 -34.59 10.91
C LEU A 171 17.33 -34.37 11.61
N PHE A 172 16.23 -34.76 10.97
CA PHE A 172 14.88 -34.75 11.56
C PHE A 172 14.10 -36.02 11.18
N GLY A 173 13.10 -36.39 11.97
CA GLY A 173 12.45 -37.68 11.91
C GLY A 173 13.34 -38.85 12.36
N ASN A 174 14.48 -38.58 12.99
CA ASN A 174 15.40 -39.58 13.50
C ASN A 174 15.25 -39.89 15.00
N THR A 175 14.70 -38.96 15.76
CA THR A 175 14.39 -39.08 17.19
C THR A 175 13.04 -38.42 17.49
N ASN A 176 12.40 -38.82 18.57
CA ASN A 176 11.13 -38.22 19.02
C ASN A 176 11.24 -36.75 19.48
N GLU A 177 12.42 -36.16 19.43
CA GLU A 177 12.63 -34.74 19.77
C GLU A 177 12.67 -33.84 18.52
N ARG A 178 12.73 -34.44 17.32
CA ARG A 178 12.93 -33.75 16.04
C ARG A 178 12.03 -34.31 14.95
N ASP A 179 10.74 -34.40 15.22
CA ASP A 179 9.75 -34.85 14.24
C ASP A 179 9.51 -33.79 13.18
N ASP A 180 9.55 -32.51 13.61
CA ASP A 180 9.23 -31.34 12.82
C ASP A 180 10.41 -30.38 12.75
N ALA A 181 10.66 -29.82 11.54
CA ALA A 181 11.64 -28.78 11.32
C ALA A 181 11.01 -27.65 10.51
N ALA A 182 11.30 -26.39 10.86
CA ALA A 182 10.68 -25.22 10.25
C ALA A 182 11.69 -24.10 10.01
N GLN A 183 11.57 -23.42 8.86
CA GLN A 183 12.32 -22.22 8.49
C GLN A 183 11.39 -21.03 8.37
N SER A 184 11.72 -19.94 9.06
CA SER A 184 10.98 -18.69 8.88
C SER A 184 11.42 -17.97 7.60
N PHE A 185 10.48 -17.25 7.00
CA PHE A 185 10.74 -16.37 5.86
C PHE A 185 9.74 -15.22 5.83
N VAL A 186 10.10 -14.16 5.11
CA VAL A 186 9.25 -12.97 4.91
C VAL A 186 9.09 -12.77 3.41
N PRO A 187 7.89 -12.94 2.83
CA PRO A 187 7.66 -12.72 1.41
C PRO A 187 8.01 -11.29 0.98
N SER A 188 8.64 -11.14 -0.19
CA SER A 188 8.95 -9.83 -0.77
C SER A 188 7.75 -9.16 -1.41
N GLN A 189 6.71 -9.94 -1.74
CA GLN A 189 5.49 -9.50 -2.39
C GLN A 189 4.26 -10.21 -1.81
N THR A 190 3.12 -9.52 -1.80
CA THR A 190 1.83 -10.14 -1.50
C THR A 190 1.38 -10.96 -2.69
N ASN A 191 1.29 -12.29 -2.53
CA ASN A 191 0.97 -13.20 -3.62
C ASN A 191 0.59 -14.59 -3.09
N ILE A 192 -0.02 -15.43 -3.93
CA ILE A 192 -0.22 -16.85 -3.61
C ILE A 192 1.11 -17.60 -3.59
N ILE A 193 1.31 -18.45 -2.59
CA ILE A 193 2.42 -19.41 -2.62
C ILE A 193 1.93 -20.69 -3.30
N THR A 194 2.63 -21.14 -4.33
CA THR A 194 2.21 -22.30 -5.13
C THR A 194 3.08 -23.53 -4.89
N LYS A 195 4.34 -23.30 -4.61
CA LYS A 195 5.31 -24.35 -4.31
C LYS A 195 6.48 -23.85 -3.52
N VAL A 196 7.22 -24.79 -2.96
CA VAL A 196 8.51 -24.58 -2.34
C VAL A 196 9.52 -25.58 -2.89
N LYS A 197 10.80 -25.27 -2.75
CA LYS A 197 11.88 -26.25 -2.88
C LYS A 197 12.68 -26.29 -1.59
N VAL A 198 12.99 -27.49 -1.14
CA VAL A 198 13.73 -27.76 0.09
C VAL A 198 14.93 -28.64 -0.22
N TYR A 199 16.10 -28.32 0.34
CA TYR A 199 17.36 -29.00 0.04
C TYR A 199 17.53 -30.20 0.95
N LEU A 200 17.13 -31.36 0.46
CA LEU A 200 16.96 -32.59 1.25
C LEU A 200 17.79 -33.75 0.71
N LYS A 201 18.15 -34.65 1.62
CA LYS A 201 18.54 -36.05 1.34
C LYS A 201 17.81 -36.99 2.30
N LYS A 202 17.64 -38.26 1.94
CA LYS A 202 17.12 -39.29 2.84
C LYS A 202 18.18 -40.27 3.29
N ILE A 203 17.96 -40.84 4.46
CA ILE A 203 18.73 -41.95 5.05
C ILE A 203 17.77 -43.13 5.16
N GLY A 204 18.15 -44.27 4.59
CA GLY A 204 17.26 -45.44 4.51
C GLY A 204 16.08 -45.20 3.56
N ASP A 205 14.92 -45.74 3.91
CA ASP A 205 13.68 -45.59 3.15
C ASP A 205 12.56 -45.08 4.08
N PRO A 206 12.54 -43.76 4.39
CA PRO A 206 11.50 -43.16 5.23
C PRO A 206 10.17 -43.04 4.51
N GLY A 207 9.08 -42.77 5.25
CA GLY A 207 7.77 -42.42 4.68
C GLY A 207 7.76 -41.02 4.02
N ASN A 208 6.66 -40.67 3.34
CA ASN A 208 6.50 -39.36 2.72
C ASN A 208 6.59 -38.23 3.79
N LEU A 209 7.11 -37.07 3.35
CA LEU A 209 7.11 -35.84 4.15
C LEU A 209 5.79 -35.09 3.98
N THR A 210 5.34 -34.45 5.04
CA THR A 210 4.33 -33.40 4.95
C THR A 210 5.03 -32.04 4.97
N VAL A 211 4.69 -31.17 4.01
CA VAL A 211 5.14 -29.79 3.94
C VAL A 211 3.99 -28.86 4.28
N ARG A 212 4.21 -27.84 5.09
CA ARG A 212 3.18 -26.86 5.51
C ARG A 212 3.71 -25.44 5.46
N ILE A 213 2.80 -24.49 5.26
CA ILE A 213 3.01 -23.07 5.53
C ILE A 213 2.18 -22.70 6.75
N LEU A 214 2.82 -22.14 7.75
CA LEU A 214 2.21 -21.71 9.02
C LEU A 214 2.36 -20.21 9.19
N THR A 215 1.44 -19.61 9.97
CA THR A 215 1.60 -18.22 10.42
C THR A 215 2.67 -18.10 11.50
N ASP A 216 3.09 -16.88 11.83
CA ASP A 216 4.04 -16.61 12.90
C ASP A 216 3.30 -16.31 14.21
N ASN A 217 3.75 -16.91 15.29
CA ASN A 217 3.32 -16.60 16.65
C ASN A 217 4.52 -16.08 17.45
N SER A 218 4.73 -14.77 17.42
CA SER A 218 5.79 -14.10 18.21
C SER A 218 7.20 -14.66 17.99
N GLY A 219 7.52 -15.01 16.73
CA GLY A 219 8.82 -15.56 16.33
C GLY A 219 8.92 -17.08 16.45
N GLU A 220 7.79 -17.77 16.55
CA GLU A 220 7.66 -19.23 16.52
C GLU A 220 6.58 -19.67 15.51
N PRO A 221 6.69 -20.87 14.92
CA PRO A 221 5.60 -21.40 14.10
C PRO A 221 4.33 -21.54 14.94
N SER A 222 3.19 -21.06 14.40
CA SER A 222 1.88 -21.23 15.01
C SER A 222 1.26 -22.60 14.69
N GLU A 223 0.08 -22.86 15.25
CA GLU A 223 -0.75 -24.02 14.88
C GLU A 223 -1.64 -23.73 13.64
N ASP A 224 -1.67 -22.48 13.14
CA ASP A 224 -2.50 -22.08 12.01
C ASP A 224 -1.85 -22.50 10.69
N VAL A 225 -2.42 -23.52 10.05
CA VAL A 225 -1.97 -24.06 8.78
C VAL A 225 -2.65 -23.31 7.63
N LEU A 226 -1.86 -22.55 6.87
CA LEU A 226 -2.35 -21.86 5.67
C LEU A 226 -2.35 -22.75 4.45
N ALA A 227 -1.34 -23.63 4.32
CA ALA A 227 -1.21 -24.58 3.23
C ALA A 227 -0.60 -25.89 3.71
N SER A 228 -0.99 -26.98 3.06
CA SER A 228 -0.40 -28.30 3.30
C SER A 228 -0.19 -29.05 1.98
N GLY A 229 0.85 -29.87 1.93
CA GLY A 229 1.17 -30.72 0.80
C GLY A 229 2.01 -31.92 1.23
N SER A 230 2.26 -32.82 0.27
CA SER A 230 3.07 -34.01 0.51
C SER A 230 4.26 -34.06 -0.46
N ILE A 231 5.43 -34.38 0.05
CA ILE A 231 6.63 -34.68 -0.75
C ILE A 231 6.84 -36.20 -0.71
N SER A 232 6.81 -36.86 -1.87
CA SER A 232 7.01 -38.31 -1.95
C SER A 232 8.44 -38.69 -1.61
N ALA A 233 8.64 -39.66 -0.72
CA ALA A 233 9.94 -40.21 -0.39
C ALA A 233 10.70 -40.76 -1.62
N SER A 234 9.98 -41.18 -2.67
CA SER A 234 10.58 -41.67 -3.91
C SER A 234 11.32 -40.58 -4.72
N THR A 235 10.95 -39.32 -4.54
CA THR A 235 11.62 -38.19 -5.21
C THR A 235 12.91 -37.73 -4.50
N ILE A 236 13.13 -38.20 -3.28
CA ILE A 236 14.28 -37.83 -2.45
C ILE A 236 15.33 -38.96 -2.51
N THR A 237 16.56 -38.60 -2.82
CA THR A 237 17.68 -39.56 -2.92
C THR A 237 18.59 -39.51 -1.67
N GLY A 238 19.61 -40.36 -1.61
CA GLY A 238 20.64 -40.31 -0.56
C GLY A 238 21.62 -39.14 -0.71
N SER A 239 21.55 -38.39 -1.78
CA SER A 239 22.32 -37.16 -2.02
C SER A 239 21.41 -35.93 -1.94
N TYR A 240 21.96 -34.81 -1.48
CA TYR A 240 21.22 -33.55 -1.40
C TYR A 240 20.80 -33.06 -2.78
N ALA A 241 19.54 -32.67 -2.86
CA ALA A 241 18.96 -31.97 -4.01
C ALA A 241 17.82 -31.04 -3.54
N PHE A 242 17.52 -30.01 -4.32
CA PHE A 242 16.30 -29.23 -4.13
C PHE A 242 15.08 -30.01 -4.59
N ILE A 243 14.28 -30.45 -3.64
CA ILE A 243 13.07 -31.24 -3.84
C ILE A 243 11.85 -30.30 -3.82
N GLU A 244 10.98 -30.44 -4.81
CA GLU A 244 9.77 -29.64 -4.93
C GLU A 244 8.64 -30.18 -4.03
N GLY A 245 8.03 -29.28 -3.26
CA GLY A 245 6.79 -29.47 -2.53
C GLY A 245 5.70 -28.55 -3.09
N VAL A 246 4.56 -29.12 -3.46
CA VAL A 246 3.39 -28.38 -3.95
C VAL A 246 2.27 -28.43 -2.92
N PHE A 247 1.41 -27.41 -2.92
CA PHE A 247 0.29 -27.30 -2.01
C PHE A 247 -1.02 -27.57 -2.74
N SER A 248 -2.01 -28.17 -2.06
CA SER A 248 -3.37 -28.33 -2.55
C SER A 248 -4.11 -26.99 -2.59
N ASP A 249 -3.85 -26.17 -1.57
CA ASP A 249 -4.38 -24.83 -1.42
C ASP A 249 -3.23 -23.83 -1.62
N ASN A 250 -3.48 -22.79 -2.39
CA ASN A 250 -2.49 -21.77 -2.68
C ASN A 250 -2.85 -20.46 -1.93
N PRO A 251 -2.55 -20.36 -0.63
CA PRO A 251 -2.91 -19.19 0.16
C PRO A 251 -2.12 -17.96 -0.29
N THR A 252 -2.74 -16.80 -0.15
CA THR A 252 -2.05 -15.52 -0.30
C THR A 252 -1.21 -15.27 0.93
N LEU A 253 0.10 -15.08 0.73
CA LEU A 253 1.01 -14.58 1.75
C LEU A 253 1.22 -13.08 1.56
N ILE A 254 1.34 -12.35 2.65
CA ILE A 254 1.43 -10.89 2.66
C ILE A 254 2.89 -10.46 2.76
N SER A 255 3.28 -9.51 1.91
CA SER A 255 4.63 -8.92 1.94
C SER A 255 4.92 -8.32 3.32
N GLY A 256 6.13 -8.58 3.82
CA GLY A 256 6.57 -8.06 5.10
C GLY A 256 6.09 -8.84 6.33
N GLN A 257 5.13 -9.75 6.20
CA GLN A 257 4.72 -10.65 7.28
C GLN A 257 5.62 -11.89 7.34
N LYS A 258 5.89 -12.37 8.56
CA LYS A 258 6.68 -13.59 8.77
C LYS A 258 5.78 -14.81 8.69
N TYR A 259 6.27 -15.83 7.99
CA TYR A 259 5.66 -17.16 7.86
C TYR A 259 6.71 -18.24 8.12
N TRP A 260 6.25 -19.48 8.25
CA TRP A 260 7.08 -20.64 8.48
C TRP A 260 6.81 -21.73 7.46
N LEU A 261 7.88 -22.18 6.79
CA LEU A 261 7.89 -23.39 5.98
C LEU A 261 8.30 -24.56 6.87
N MET A 262 7.39 -25.48 7.11
CA MET A 262 7.60 -26.61 8.01
C MET A 262 7.56 -27.94 7.27
N LEU A 263 8.46 -28.84 7.66
CA LEU A 263 8.49 -30.24 7.24
C LEU A 263 8.24 -31.14 8.44
N SER A 264 7.36 -32.12 8.30
CA SER A 264 7.10 -33.17 9.28
C SER A 264 7.43 -34.54 8.72
N SER A 265 8.09 -35.38 9.50
CA SER A 265 8.48 -36.74 9.12
C SER A 265 8.06 -37.74 10.18
N PRO A 266 7.58 -38.95 9.80
CA PRO A 266 7.48 -40.04 10.75
C PRO A 266 8.82 -40.38 11.37
N VAL A 267 8.83 -40.65 12.68
CA VAL A 267 10.07 -40.94 13.44
C VAL A 267 10.57 -42.35 13.21
N HIS A 268 11.83 -42.47 12.82
CA HIS A 268 12.52 -43.75 12.75
C HIS A 268 14.05 -43.59 12.80
N SER A 269 14.71 -44.21 13.73
CA SER A 269 16.14 -44.03 14.00
C SER A 269 17.07 -44.32 12.80
N SER A 270 16.71 -45.23 11.90
CA SER A 270 17.51 -45.62 10.71
C SER A 270 16.85 -45.20 9.38
N LYS A 271 15.69 -44.54 9.38
CA LYS A 271 14.96 -44.11 8.19
C LYS A 271 14.40 -42.72 8.44
N HIS A 272 15.13 -41.69 8.02
CA HIS A 272 14.83 -40.30 8.33
C HIS A 272 15.38 -39.38 7.25
N TYR A 273 15.23 -38.09 7.44
CA TYR A 273 15.67 -37.06 6.51
C TYR A 273 16.77 -36.20 7.08
N SER A 274 17.52 -35.57 6.19
CA SER A 274 18.43 -34.50 6.50
C SER A 274 18.09 -33.29 5.66
N TRP A 275 17.91 -32.15 6.30
CA TRP A 275 17.73 -30.86 5.67
C TRP A 275 19.07 -30.10 5.68
N GLY A 276 19.48 -29.54 4.53
CA GLY A 276 20.69 -28.74 4.46
C GLY A 276 20.57 -27.51 5.33
N LEU A 277 21.60 -27.19 6.11
CA LEU A 277 21.63 -26.11 7.08
C LEU A 277 22.83 -25.20 6.81
N ASP A 278 22.61 -23.90 6.95
CA ASP A 278 23.66 -22.90 7.13
C ASP A 278 23.82 -22.60 8.63
N ASN A 279 24.86 -23.15 9.26
CA ASN A 279 25.12 -22.95 10.69
C ASN A 279 25.77 -21.58 11.00
N THR A 280 25.98 -20.73 10.00
CA THR A 280 26.44 -19.34 10.20
C THR A 280 25.32 -18.35 10.41
N ASP A 281 24.05 -18.80 10.32
CA ASP A 281 22.84 -17.98 10.53
C ASP A 281 22.82 -16.74 9.63
N GLY A 282 23.06 -16.95 8.33
CA GLY A 282 23.29 -15.89 7.35
C GLY A 282 22.03 -15.31 6.73
N PHE A 283 20.86 -15.96 6.88
CA PHE A 283 19.58 -15.46 6.35
C PHE A 283 18.98 -14.45 7.32
N ALA A 284 19.37 -13.20 7.17
CA ALA A 284 19.08 -12.12 8.12
C ALA A 284 17.59 -12.02 8.54
N SER A 285 17.35 -11.85 9.84
CA SER A 285 16.04 -11.72 10.47
C SER A 285 15.12 -12.95 10.40
N ASN A 286 15.64 -14.08 9.92
CA ASN A 286 14.96 -15.37 9.86
C ASN A 286 15.73 -16.41 10.66
N THR A 287 15.15 -17.58 10.89
CA THR A 287 15.80 -18.63 11.69
C THR A 287 15.18 -20.00 11.44
N GLY A 288 15.99 -21.04 11.63
CA GLY A 288 15.54 -22.42 11.65
C GLY A 288 15.16 -22.89 13.06
N LYS A 289 14.05 -23.61 13.18
CA LYS A 289 13.56 -24.20 14.43
C LYS A 289 13.16 -25.67 14.24
N TYR A 290 13.08 -26.42 15.34
CA TYR A 290 12.57 -27.79 15.35
C TYR A 290 11.72 -28.06 16.59
N SER A 291 10.82 -29.04 16.49
CA SER A 291 9.93 -29.48 17.57
C SER A 291 9.80 -31.00 17.60
N ALA A 292 9.47 -31.54 18.75
CA ALA A 292 9.04 -32.92 18.94
C ALA A 292 7.63 -33.17 18.40
N LYS A 293 6.77 -32.13 18.46
CA LYS A 293 5.41 -32.20 18.00
C LYS A 293 4.83 -30.79 17.84
N TRP A 294 4.70 -30.35 16.60
CA TRP A 294 4.25 -28.99 16.26
C TRP A 294 2.78 -28.71 16.64
N ASP A 295 1.92 -29.76 16.64
CA ASP A 295 0.49 -29.71 16.96
C ASP A 295 0.16 -30.14 18.39
N ALA A 296 1.10 -30.05 19.31
CA ALA A 296 0.85 -30.25 20.74
C ALA A 296 0.09 -29.04 21.30
N SER A 297 -0.70 -29.24 22.36
CA SER A 297 -1.42 -28.15 23.05
C SER A 297 -0.52 -27.01 23.55
N SER A 298 0.77 -27.20 23.58
CA SER A 298 1.81 -26.22 23.87
C SER A 298 3.10 -26.68 23.19
N PRO A 299 3.27 -26.45 21.89
CA PRO A 299 4.44 -26.90 21.16
C PRO A 299 5.69 -26.18 21.67
N VAL A 300 6.80 -26.93 21.81
CA VAL A 300 8.09 -26.37 22.20
C VAL A 300 8.98 -26.33 20.98
N TRP A 301 9.36 -25.13 20.57
CA TRP A 301 10.24 -24.88 19.47
C TRP A 301 11.67 -24.58 19.92
N ASN A 302 12.62 -25.37 19.46
CA ASN A 302 14.05 -25.21 19.74
C ASN A 302 14.76 -24.63 18.53
N ALA A 303 15.83 -23.86 18.74
CA ALA A 303 16.65 -23.34 17.65
C ALA A 303 17.41 -24.47 16.94
N ALA A 304 17.37 -24.50 15.61
CA ALA A 304 18.13 -25.46 14.81
C ALA A 304 19.64 -25.14 14.74
N GLY A 305 20.02 -23.94 15.16
CA GLY A 305 21.40 -23.48 15.15
C GLY A 305 21.83 -22.90 13.80
N GLY A 306 20.91 -22.33 13.04
CA GLY A 306 21.15 -21.71 11.75
C GLY A 306 19.89 -21.72 10.87
N ASP A 307 20.09 -21.51 9.56
CA ASP A 307 19.04 -21.41 8.57
C ASP A 307 18.99 -22.63 7.64
N PHE A 308 17.78 -23.14 7.41
CA PHE A 308 17.56 -24.23 6.45
C PHE A 308 17.57 -23.73 5.01
N ASN A 309 18.04 -24.57 4.10
CA ASN A 309 18.09 -24.25 2.68
C ASN A 309 16.73 -24.50 2.02
N PHE A 310 16.20 -23.46 1.42
CA PHE A 310 14.87 -23.50 0.80
C PHE A 310 14.72 -22.46 -0.32
N GLN A 311 13.63 -22.59 -1.06
CA GLN A 311 13.15 -21.60 -2.01
C GLN A 311 11.62 -21.56 -1.93
N THR A 312 11.02 -20.37 -1.91
CA THR A 312 9.57 -20.20 -2.05
C THR A 312 9.24 -19.65 -3.44
N PHE A 313 8.15 -20.13 -4.02
CA PHE A 313 7.68 -19.68 -5.32
C PHE A 313 6.27 -19.12 -5.16
N MET A 314 6.13 -17.84 -5.46
CA MET A 314 4.91 -17.09 -5.33
C MET A 314 4.27 -16.89 -6.71
N GLY A 315 2.97 -17.15 -6.86
CA GLY A 315 2.27 -17.17 -8.15
C GLY A 315 2.46 -18.48 -8.92
N GLY A 316 1.92 -18.58 -10.14
CA GLY A 316 2.17 -19.72 -11.03
C GLY A 316 1.04 -20.74 -11.19
N ALA A 317 -0.20 -20.44 -10.78
CA ALA A 317 -1.36 -21.24 -11.18
C ALA A 317 -1.67 -21.03 -12.68
N THR A 318 -2.17 -22.08 -13.37
CA THR A 318 -2.69 -21.93 -14.73
C THR A 318 -3.84 -20.93 -14.69
N THR A 319 -3.70 -19.83 -15.41
CA THR A 319 -4.68 -18.75 -15.41
C THR A 319 -5.58 -18.83 -16.63
N SER A 320 -6.86 -18.58 -16.44
CA SER A 320 -7.86 -18.78 -17.47
C SER A 320 -8.90 -17.66 -17.55
N ILE A 321 -9.51 -17.56 -18.74
CA ILE A 321 -10.79 -16.88 -18.96
C ILE A 321 -11.84 -17.96 -19.17
N SER A 322 -12.89 -18.00 -18.34
CA SER A 322 -13.93 -19.03 -18.46
C SER A 322 -15.35 -18.51 -18.28
N GLY A 323 -16.27 -18.96 -19.15
CA GLY A 323 -17.72 -18.74 -19.06
C GLY A 323 -18.21 -17.34 -19.45
N ILE A 324 -17.34 -16.35 -19.59
CA ILE A 324 -17.70 -14.93 -19.78
C ILE A 324 -17.78 -14.51 -21.26
N THR A 325 -18.42 -13.37 -21.51
CA THR A 325 -18.41 -12.65 -22.79
C THR A 325 -17.43 -11.49 -22.73
N VAL A 326 -16.47 -11.43 -23.67
CA VAL A 326 -15.53 -10.31 -23.89
C VAL A 326 -15.82 -9.71 -25.26
N ASN A 327 -16.28 -8.45 -25.33
CA ASN A 327 -16.56 -7.81 -26.62
C ASN A 327 -15.29 -7.38 -27.34
N GLY A 328 -14.23 -7.03 -26.61
CA GLY A 328 -12.91 -6.70 -27.13
C GLY A 328 -12.01 -7.91 -27.33
N THR A 329 -10.71 -7.67 -27.23
CA THR A 329 -9.66 -8.71 -27.33
C THR A 329 -9.51 -9.45 -26.01
N ALA A 330 -9.34 -10.78 -26.08
CA ALA A 330 -9.02 -11.61 -24.92
C ALA A 330 -7.59 -12.14 -24.98
N ARG A 331 -6.90 -12.15 -23.83
CA ARG A 331 -5.56 -12.74 -23.66
C ARG A 331 -5.52 -13.57 -22.39
N ALA A 332 -5.21 -14.87 -22.49
CA ALA A 332 -5.04 -15.76 -21.35
C ALA A 332 -4.19 -16.97 -21.73
N THR A 333 -3.66 -17.70 -20.76
CA THR A 333 -3.03 -19.00 -21.03
C THR A 333 -4.07 -20.02 -21.49
N GLU A 334 -5.21 -20.06 -20.82
CA GLU A 334 -6.33 -20.95 -21.16
C GLU A 334 -7.64 -20.16 -21.32
N MET A 335 -8.47 -20.56 -22.29
CA MET A 335 -9.81 -20.00 -22.50
C MET A 335 -10.82 -21.14 -22.63
N THR A 336 -11.90 -21.08 -21.84
CA THR A 336 -12.91 -22.15 -21.83
C THR A 336 -14.33 -21.60 -21.79
N ALA A 337 -15.23 -22.12 -22.59
CA ALA A 337 -16.67 -21.81 -22.60
C ALA A 337 -16.96 -20.30 -22.70
N CYS A 338 -16.21 -19.54 -23.50
CA CYS A 338 -16.30 -18.09 -23.58
C CYS A 338 -16.75 -17.57 -24.95
N THR A 339 -17.19 -16.32 -25.01
CA THR A 339 -17.49 -15.61 -26.26
C THR A 339 -16.58 -14.39 -26.38
N ILE A 340 -15.79 -14.33 -27.46
CA ILE A 340 -14.82 -13.27 -27.71
C ILE A 340 -15.21 -12.54 -29.00
N GLY A 341 -15.52 -11.26 -28.91
CA GLY A 341 -15.88 -10.41 -30.05
C GLY A 341 -14.69 -9.92 -30.85
N GLY A 342 -13.55 -9.66 -30.19
CA GLY A 342 -12.29 -9.27 -30.81
C GLY A 342 -11.35 -10.46 -31.07
N ALA A 343 -10.04 -10.19 -31.04
CA ALA A 343 -9.01 -11.22 -31.21
C ALA A 343 -8.80 -12.04 -29.93
N ALA A 344 -8.39 -13.30 -30.08
CA ALA A 344 -8.05 -14.18 -28.97
C ALA A 344 -6.58 -14.61 -29.03
N TYR A 345 -5.82 -14.40 -27.94
CA TYR A 345 -4.43 -14.81 -27.76
C TYR A 345 -4.34 -15.83 -26.63
N TYR A 346 -3.94 -17.05 -26.94
CA TYR A 346 -4.02 -18.17 -26.00
C TYR A 346 -2.95 -19.24 -26.24
N GLN A 347 -2.79 -20.15 -25.30
CA GLN A 347 -2.10 -21.43 -25.49
C GLN A 347 -3.10 -22.58 -25.64
N ILE A 348 -4.17 -22.58 -24.84
CA ILE A 348 -5.23 -23.58 -24.86
C ILE A 348 -6.58 -22.87 -25.01
N ILE A 349 -7.43 -23.35 -25.92
CA ILE A 349 -8.81 -22.87 -26.07
C ILE A 349 -9.78 -24.03 -26.18
N ASN A 350 -10.84 -24.03 -25.38
CA ASN A 350 -11.87 -25.05 -25.36
C ASN A 350 -13.27 -24.42 -25.39
N THR A 351 -14.09 -24.81 -26.35
CA THR A 351 -15.51 -24.42 -26.44
C THR A 351 -15.78 -22.92 -26.43
N CYS A 352 -14.81 -22.08 -26.81
CA CYS A 352 -15.01 -20.66 -26.99
C CYS A 352 -15.37 -20.29 -28.42
N SER A 353 -16.28 -19.30 -28.58
CA SER A 353 -16.57 -18.67 -29.87
C SER A 353 -15.70 -17.41 -30.00
N VAL A 354 -14.92 -17.29 -31.08
CA VAL A 354 -14.05 -16.14 -31.38
C VAL A 354 -14.48 -15.52 -32.70
N ALA A 355 -14.95 -14.28 -32.69
CA ALA A 355 -15.38 -13.58 -33.89
C ALA A 355 -14.20 -12.93 -34.66
N GLY A 356 -13.15 -12.52 -33.94
CA GLY A 356 -11.93 -11.94 -34.53
C GLY A 356 -10.87 -13.00 -34.85
N ALA A 357 -9.62 -12.55 -35.00
CA ALA A 357 -8.48 -13.44 -35.27
C ALA A 357 -8.08 -14.26 -34.04
N ALA A 358 -7.74 -15.54 -34.25
CA ALA A 358 -7.27 -16.45 -33.20
C ALA A 358 -5.76 -16.66 -33.33
N TYR A 359 -5.03 -16.44 -32.23
CA TYR A 359 -3.58 -16.54 -32.15
C TYR A 359 -3.17 -17.60 -31.12
N PRO A 360 -3.08 -18.89 -31.53
CA PRO A 360 -2.62 -19.96 -30.66
C PRO A 360 -1.12 -19.80 -30.34
N SER A 361 -0.68 -20.43 -29.26
CA SER A 361 0.71 -20.42 -28.80
C SER A 361 1.28 -19.02 -28.53
N SER A 362 0.40 -18.06 -28.19
CA SER A 362 0.81 -16.70 -27.86
C SER A 362 1.61 -16.67 -26.55
N THR A 363 2.59 -15.76 -26.49
CA THR A 363 3.37 -15.55 -25.26
C THR A 363 2.43 -15.08 -24.13
N PRO A 364 2.43 -15.77 -22.98
CA PRO A 364 1.66 -15.36 -21.82
C PRO A 364 2.05 -13.96 -21.31
N LEU A 365 1.07 -13.22 -20.76
CA LEU A 365 1.33 -11.91 -20.17
C LEU A 365 2.00 -12.04 -18.80
N ALA A 366 2.89 -11.11 -18.48
CA ALA A 366 3.48 -11.03 -17.14
C ALA A 366 2.47 -10.45 -16.14
N PRO A 367 2.48 -10.89 -14.86
CA PRO A 367 1.70 -10.25 -13.80
C PRO A 367 1.99 -8.75 -13.69
N GLN A 368 0.95 -7.97 -13.42
CA GLN A 368 1.08 -6.53 -13.16
C GLN A 368 1.00 -6.23 -11.66
N ALA A 369 1.88 -5.34 -11.20
CA ALA A 369 1.81 -4.82 -9.85
C ALA A 369 0.51 -4.04 -9.63
N MET A 370 0.05 -3.98 -8.37
CA MET A 370 -1.04 -3.10 -7.98
C MET A 370 -0.62 -1.63 -8.17
N PRO A 371 -1.55 -0.74 -8.56
CA PRO A 371 -1.21 0.66 -8.91
C PRO A 371 -0.75 1.50 -7.73
N ILE A 372 -1.03 1.08 -6.50
CA ILE A 372 -0.64 1.77 -5.26
C ILE A 372 0.20 0.81 -4.42
N SER A 373 1.37 1.26 -3.98
CA SER A 373 2.23 0.50 -3.08
C SER A 373 1.81 0.66 -1.61
N GLN A 374 2.18 -0.30 -0.77
CA GLN A 374 1.96 -0.17 0.69
C GLN A 374 2.67 1.06 1.27
N ALA A 375 3.83 1.44 0.74
CA ALA A 375 4.53 2.64 1.17
C ALA A 375 3.70 3.90 0.93
N GLN A 376 3.04 4.03 -0.23
CA GLN A 376 2.14 5.15 -0.51
C GLN A 376 0.94 5.19 0.42
N ILE A 377 0.35 4.02 0.78
CA ILE A 377 -0.74 3.95 1.76
C ILE A 377 -0.25 4.46 3.12
N THR A 378 0.90 3.99 3.57
CA THR A 378 1.52 4.43 4.84
C THR A 378 1.83 5.94 4.87
N ASP A 379 2.29 6.52 3.74
CA ASP A 379 2.51 7.96 3.62
C ASP A 379 1.19 8.74 3.76
N TRP A 380 0.10 8.25 3.18
CA TRP A 380 -1.23 8.86 3.32
C TRP A 380 -1.81 8.72 4.73
N GLU A 381 -1.58 7.60 5.41
CA GLU A 381 -1.93 7.41 6.83
C GLU A 381 -1.18 8.39 7.73
N ALA A 382 0.12 8.56 7.48
CA ALA A 382 0.92 9.54 8.19
C ALA A 382 0.41 10.97 7.95
N ALA A 383 0.05 11.32 6.71
CA ALA A 383 -0.55 12.61 6.37
C ALA A 383 -1.90 12.83 7.07
N ALA A 384 -2.75 11.81 7.14
CA ALA A 384 -4.00 11.87 7.89
C ALA A 384 -3.76 12.10 9.39
N ALA A 385 -2.78 11.39 9.98
CA ALA A 385 -2.45 11.50 11.40
C ALA A 385 -1.88 12.87 11.79
N LEU A 386 -1.25 13.61 10.86
CA LEU A 386 -0.77 14.98 11.12
C LEU A 386 -1.91 15.96 11.47
N GLY A 387 -3.13 15.70 11.00
CA GLY A 387 -4.32 16.51 11.37
C GLY A 387 -4.87 16.23 12.77
N GLY A 388 -4.27 15.30 13.49
CA GLY A 388 -4.68 14.90 14.83
C GLY A 388 -5.41 13.56 14.87
N THR A 389 -5.72 13.10 16.09
CA THR A 389 -6.42 11.84 16.33
C THR A 389 -7.70 12.10 17.11
N ILE A 390 -8.80 11.47 16.66
CA ILE A 390 -10.10 11.49 17.33
C ILE A 390 -10.60 10.06 17.56
N GLY A 391 -11.62 9.88 18.38
CA GLY A 391 -12.30 8.58 18.57
C GLY A 391 -13.33 8.28 17.49
N ASP A 392 -14.20 7.30 17.76
CA ASP A 392 -15.31 6.93 16.88
C ASP A 392 -16.07 8.15 16.35
N VAL A 393 -16.46 8.11 15.08
CA VAL A 393 -17.29 9.13 14.44
C VAL A 393 -18.62 8.51 14.01
N LEU A 394 -19.71 9.07 14.53
CA LEU A 394 -21.07 8.72 14.13
C LEU A 394 -21.81 9.99 13.67
N LEU A 395 -22.25 10.00 12.40
CA LEU A 395 -23.17 10.99 11.86
C LEU A 395 -24.50 10.29 11.56
N GLU A 396 -25.59 10.79 12.12
CA GLU A 396 -26.92 10.18 12.01
C GLU A 396 -28.03 11.23 11.97
N GLY A 397 -29.13 10.94 11.27
CA GLY A 397 -30.31 11.77 11.30
C GLY A 397 -30.19 13.15 10.63
N ASN A 398 -29.53 13.24 9.47
CA ASN A 398 -29.23 14.47 8.70
C ASN A 398 -28.06 15.30 9.28
N ASP A 399 -27.21 14.73 10.11
CA ASP A 399 -26.02 15.40 10.60
C ASP A 399 -25.08 15.78 9.46
N THR A 400 -24.32 16.84 9.66
CA THR A 400 -23.30 17.30 8.72
C THR A 400 -21.98 17.54 9.46
N ALA A 401 -20.89 17.00 8.93
CA ALA A 401 -19.54 17.25 9.46
C ALA A 401 -18.53 17.44 8.34
N THR A 402 -17.43 18.10 8.66
CA THR A 402 -16.24 18.20 7.80
C THR A 402 -15.08 17.53 8.51
N LEU A 403 -14.42 16.57 7.84
CA LEU A 403 -13.27 15.84 8.35
C LEU A 403 -12.11 15.85 7.37
N GLY A 404 -10.93 15.65 7.92
CA GLY A 404 -9.65 15.48 7.20
C GLY A 404 -8.82 16.77 7.09
N PRO A 405 -7.48 16.64 7.17
CA PRO A 405 -6.80 15.38 7.49
C PRO A 405 -7.07 14.96 8.93
N VAL A 406 -7.24 13.67 9.17
CA VAL A 406 -7.51 13.17 10.53
C VAL A 406 -7.32 11.65 10.63
N LYS A 407 -6.79 11.18 11.78
CA LYS A 407 -6.84 9.77 12.17
C LYS A 407 -8.05 9.55 13.08
N ILE A 408 -8.90 8.57 12.74
CA ILE A 408 -10.00 8.09 13.59
C ILE A 408 -9.53 6.79 14.25
N ASN A 409 -9.28 6.84 15.55
CA ASN A 409 -8.94 5.66 16.34
C ASN A 409 -10.24 4.99 16.79
N GLY A 410 -10.82 4.17 15.93
CA GLY A 410 -12.12 3.55 16.05
C GLY A 410 -12.86 3.52 14.72
N ASN A 411 -14.19 3.58 14.73
CA ASN A 411 -15.06 3.42 13.58
C ASN A 411 -15.52 4.76 12.99
N LEU A 412 -15.82 4.76 11.68
CA LEU A 412 -16.50 5.84 10.99
C LEU A 412 -17.87 5.36 10.49
N SER A 413 -18.96 5.94 10.98
CA SER A 413 -20.32 5.63 10.55
C SER A 413 -21.05 6.88 10.09
N VAL A 414 -21.57 6.88 8.84
CA VAL A 414 -22.39 7.96 8.28
C VAL A 414 -23.69 7.35 7.77
N LYS A 415 -24.82 7.74 8.38
CA LYS A 415 -26.09 7.07 8.21
C LYS A 415 -27.26 8.06 8.06
N ASN A 416 -28.39 7.55 7.51
CA ASN A 416 -29.68 8.21 7.58
C ASN A 416 -29.67 9.65 7.06
N SER A 417 -29.28 9.83 5.79
CA SER A 417 -29.22 11.11 5.06
C SER A 417 -28.19 12.12 5.60
N SER A 418 -27.24 11.68 6.42
CA SER A 418 -26.15 12.54 6.89
C SER A 418 -25.12 12.80 5.80
N THR A 419 -24.42 13.93 5.90
CA THR A 419 -23.42 14.37 4.92
C THR A 419 -22.05 14.52 5.58
N LEU A 420 -21.05 13.87 5.00
CA LEU A 420 -19.65 14.02 5.38
C LEU A 420 -18.87 14.75 4.28
N TRP A 421 -18.34 15.92 4.61
CA TRP A 421 -17.44 16.69 3.76
C TRP A 421 -15.99 16.30 4.05
N ILE A 422 -15.24 15.97 3.01
CA ILE A 422 -13.84 15.54 3.11
C ILE A 422 -12.93 16.69 2.70
N ALA A 423 -12.15 17.21 3.65
CA ALA A 423 -11.20 18.30 3.43
C ALA A 423 -9.72 17.82 3.28
N GLY A 424 -9.45 16.52 3.45
CA GLY A 424 -8.14 15.92 3.35
C GLY A 424 -8.18 14.42 3.64
N PRO A 425 -7.05 13.71 3.66
CA PRO A 425 -7.01 12.26 3.89
C PRO A 425 -7.58 11.89 5.26
N ILE A 426 -8.30 10.77 5.31
CA ILE A 426 -8.85 10.20 6.54
C ILE A 426 -8.29 8.78 6.72
N TRP A 427 -7.77 8.48 7.90
CA TRP A 427 -7.35 7.13 8.30
C TRP A 427 -8.21 6.63 9.46
N VAL A 428 -8.92 5.53 9.25
CA VAL A 428 -9.80 4.87 10.22
C VAL A 428 -9.15 3.55 10.64
N THR A 429 -8.89 3.36 11.93
CA THR A 429 -8.31 2.10 12.43
C THR A 429 -9.34 0.99 12.61
N GLY A 430 -10.62 1.32 12.76
CA GLY A 430 -11.73 0.37 12.78
C GLY A 430 -12.38 0.19 11.41
N ASN A 431 -13.70 0.04 11.41
CA ASN A 431 -14.50 -0.19 10.22
C ASN A 431 -15.20 1.08 9.74
N ILE A 432 -15.52 1.14 8.44
CA ILE A 432 -16.28 2.23 7.81
C ILE A 432 -17.64 1.71 7.39
N LEU A 433 -18.70 2.38 7.83
CA LEU A 433 -20.08 2.10 7.43
C LEU A 433 -20.75 3.36 6.87
N LEU A 434 -21.13 3.32 5.59
CA LEU A 434 -21.82 4.40 4.89
C LEU A 434 -23.14 3.85 4.37
N GLU A 435 -24.29 4.37 4.88
CA GLU A 435 -25.59 3.76 4.57
C GLU A 435 -26.77 4.73 4.58
N ASN A 436 -27.89 4.26 4.01
CA ASN A 436 -29.21 4.89 4.13
C ASN A 436 -29.25 6.34 3.63
N ASN A 437 -29.02 6.52 2.32
CA ASN A 437 -29.01 7.82 1.63
C ASN A 437 -27.96 8.81 2.17
N SER A 438 -26.93 8.32 2.87
CA SER A 438 -25.82 9.18 3.29
C SER A 438 -24.99 9.63 2.09
N VAL A 439 -24.35 10.79 2.25
CA VAL A 439 -23.54 11.44 1.22
C VAL A 439 -22.12 11.66 1.75
N VAL A 440 -21.13 11.33 0.94
CA VAL A 440 -19.76 11.77 1.15
C VAL A 440 -19.32 12.62 -0.02
N SER A 441 -18.76 13.79 0.26
CA SER A 441 -18.33 14.74 -0.78
C SER A 441 -16.95 15.30 -0.46
N SER A 442 -16.07 15.32 -1.46
CA SER A 442 -14.77 15.99 -1.34
C SER A 442 -14.93 17.50 -1.54
N ILE A 443 -14.36 18.28 -0.61
CA ILE A 443 -14.23 19.74 -0.74
C ILE A 443 -12.78 20.17 -0.97
N VAL A 444 -11.90 19.20 -1.28
CA VAL A 444 -10.51 19.47 -1.63
C VAL A 444 -10.45 20.38 -2.86
N LEU A 445 -9.62 21.42 -2.78
CA LEU A 445 -9.48 22.41 -3.85
C LEU A 445 -8.63 21.85 -5.02
N GLY A 446 -8.95 22.30 -6.23
CA GLY A 446 -8.23 21.91 -7.44
C GLY A 446 -8.73 20.61 -8.07
N ASN A 447 -7.89 19.98 -8.89
CA ASN A 447 -8.16 18.74 -9.64
C ASN A 447 -7.57 17.49 -8.98
N SER A 448 -7.40 17.52 -7.67
CA SER A 448 -6.84 16.41 -6.92
C SER A 448 -7.92 15.63 -6.20
N GLY A 449 -7.87 14.31 -6.28
CA GLY A 449 -8.69 13.41 -5.48
C GLY A 449 -8.26 13.38 -4.01
N THR A 450 -9.09 12.81 -3.17
CA THR A 450 -8.75 12.54 -1.77
C THR A 450 -9.07 11.09 -1.41
N ILE A 451 -8.64 10.66 -0.23
CA ILE A 451 -8.65 9.27 0.17
C ILE A 451 -9.28 9.08 1.55
N ILE A 452 -9.96 7.96 1.70
CA ILE A 452 -10.40 7.43 3.00
C ILE A 452 -9.82 6.02 3.12
N ILE A 453 -9.00 5.79 4.16
CA ILE A 453 -8.31 4.52 4.41
C ILE A 453 -8.94 3.86 5.63
N ALA A 454 -9.29 2.58 5.50
CA ALA A 454 -9.59 1.69 6.60
C ALA A 454 -8.43 0.71 6.76
N ASP A 455 -7.63 0.87 7.81
CA ASP A 455 -6.47 0.02 8.09
C ASP A 455 -6.23 -0.08 9.60
N ASP A 456 -6.42 -1.27 10.15
CA ASP A 456 -5.96 -1.62 11.50
C ASP A 456 -4.71 -2.49 11.40
N THR A 457 -3.55 -1.90 11.57
CA THR A 457 -2.28 -2.61 11.55
C THR A 457 -2.10 -3.61 12.69
N LEU A 458 -2.94 -3.55 13.72
CA LEU A 458 -2.92 -4.47 14.87
C LEU A 458 -3.85 -5.68 14.68
N ASN A 459 -5.02 -5.46 14.04
CA ASN A 459 -6.03 -6.49 13.81
C ASN A 459 -6.54 -6.50 12.35
N PRO A 460 -5.65 -6.64 11.37
CA PRO A 460 -6.00 -6.45 9.95
C PRO A 460 -6.91 -7.57 9.38
N THR A 461 -7.14 -8.65 10.13
CA THR A 461 -8.09 -9.72 9.78
C THR A 461 -9.49 -9.52 10.34
N GLU A 462 -9.65 -8.63 11.30
CA GLU A 462 -10.94 -8.36 11.97
C GLU A 462 -11.51 -7.00 11.57
N ASP A 463 -10.68 -5.96 11.54
CA ASP A 463 -11.02 -4.57 11.26
C ASP A 463 -10.50 -4.09 9.91
N GLY A 464 -10.69 -2.81 9.59
CA GLY A 464 -10.31 -2.23 8.30
C GLY A 464 -11.32 -2.49 7.17
N LYS A 465 -12.53 -2.93 7.48
CA LYS A 465 -13.60 -3.19 6.50
C LYS A 465 -14.36 -1.92 6.12
N ILE A 466 -14.82 -1.87 4.86
CA ILE A 466 -15.63 -0.77 4.32
C ILE A 466 -16.94 -1.33 3.78
N VAL A 467 -18.05 -0.88 4.32
CA VAL A 467 -19.39 -1.29 3.88
C VAL A 467 -20.17 -0.07 3.40
N LEU A 468 -20.57 -0.07 2.14
CA LEU A 468 -21.41 0.96 1.51
C LEU A 468 -22.71 0.32 1.06
N LYS A 469 -23.84 0.84 1.54
CA LYS A 469 -25.14 0.23 1.22
C LYS A 469 -26.31 1.22 1.22
N ASN A 470 -27.44 0.78 0.64
CA ASN A 470 -28.72 1.46 0.71
C ASN A 470 -28.70 2.92 0.20
N ASN A 471 -28.40 3.10 -1.08
CA ASN A 471 -28.35 4.38 -1.78
C ASN A 471 -27.29 5.37 -1.24
N PHE A 472 -26.18 4.86 -0.69
CA PHE A 472 -25.03 5.70 -0.43
C PHE A 472 -24.56 6.37 -1.72
N SER A 473 -24.19 7.64 -1.65
CA SER A 473 -23.69 8.39 -2.80
C SER A 473 -22.41 9.17 -2.51
N VAL A 474 -21.53 9.21 -3.51
CA VAL A 474 -20.41 10.13 -3.54
C VAL A 474 -20.74 11.30 -4.45
N GLN A 475 -20.57 12.51 -3.96
CA GLN A 475 -20.72 13.71 -4.76
C GLN A 475 -19.36 14.35 -4.99
N ASN A 476 -19.00 14.48 -6.25
CA ASN A 476 -17.86 15.29 -6.65
C ASN A 476 -18.28 16.74 -6.77
N ASN A 477 -17.44 17.68 -6.35
CA ASN A 477 -17.73 19.12 -6.40
C ASN A 477 -17.75 19.71 -7.83
N GLY A 478 -17.96 18.86 -8.84
CA GLY A 478 -18.05 19.25 -10.26
C GLY A 478 -16.71 19.30 -11.00
N ASN A 479 -15.59 19.03 -10.33
CA ASN A 479 -14.27 18.97 -10.95
C ASN A 479 -13.96 17.52 -11.41
N PRO A 480 -13.69 17.28 -12.70
CA PRO A 480 -13.46 15.93 -13.23
C PRO A 480 -12.29 15.14 -12.60
N GLY A 481 -11.32 15.83 -11.99
CA GLY A 481 -10.18 15.21 -11.32
C GLY A 481 -10.37 14.95 -9.83
N ASN A 482 -11.46 15.41 -9.22
CA ASN A 482 -11.69 15.30 -7.78
C ASN A 482 -12.38 13.98 -7.42
N ASN A 483 -11.64 12.88 -7.57
CA ASN A 483 -12.14 11.54 -7.26
C ASN A 483 -11.91 11.21 -5.78
N LEU A 484 -12.92 10.61 -5.15
CA LEU A 484 -12.77 10.00 -3.83
C LEU A 484 -12.36 8.54 -4.00
N MET A 485 -11.31 8.14 -3.28
CA MET A 485 -10.83 6.76 -3.26
C MET A 485 -10.99 6.18 -1.86
N PHE A 486 -11.57 4.99 -1.80
CA PHE A 486 -11.67 4.17 -0.59
C PHE A 486 -10.62 3.07 -0.64
N ILE A 487 -9.80 2.99 0.39
CA ILE A 487 -8.73 1.98 0.54
C ILE A 487 -9.03 1.13 1.76
N SER A 488 -8.98 -0.20 1.60
CA SER A 488 -9.05 -1.14 2.71
C SER A 488 -7.84 -2.06 2.68
N ASN A 489 -7.13 -2.16 3.80
CA ASN A 489 -6.05 -3.11 4.00
C ASN A 489 -6.49 -4.42 4.71
N HIS A 490 -7.80 -4.58 4.94
CA HIS A 490 -8.36 -5.82 5.49
C HIS A 490 -8.05 -7.03 4.60
N PHE A 491 -7.65 -8.16 5.19
CA PHE A 491 -7.35 -9.41 4.47
C PHE A 491 -7.94 -10.67 5.13
N GLY A 492 -8.99 -10.51 5.92
CA GLY A 492 -9.74 -11.63 6.50
C GLY A 492 -10.54 -12.44 5.47
N THR A 493 -11.31 -13.39 5.96
CA THR A 493 -12.24 -14.20 5.14
C THR A 493 -13.43 -13.39 4.64
N ASP A 494 -13.76 -12.31 5.34
CA ASP A 494 -14.83 -11.38 4.96
C ASP A 494 -14.37 -10.44 3.84
N ALA A 495 -15.34 -9.82 3.16
CA ALA A 495 -15.02 -8.81 2.17
C ALA A 495 -14.39 -7.57 2.83
N ALA A 496 -13.24 -7.15 2.29
CA ALA A 496 -12.58 -5.90 2.67
C ALA A 496 -13.43 -4.67 2.31
N ILE A 497 -14.08 -4.72 1.14
CA ILE A 497 -15.02 -3.70 0.69
C ILE A 497 -16.28 -4.37 0.18
N SER A 498 -17.44 -3.99 0.74
CA SER A 498 -18.75 -4.43 0.31
C SER A 498 -19.57 -3.26 -0.25
N LEU A 499 -19.97 -3.37 -1.52
CA LEU A 499 -20.79 -2.37 -2.23
C LEU A 499 -22.18 -2.97 -2.48
N LEU A 500 -23.16 -2.55 -1.69
CA LEU A 500 -24.49 -3.16 -1.66
C LEU A 500 -25.57 -2.14 -1.99
N ASN A 501 -26.45 -2.44 -2.95
CA ASN A 501 -27.64 -1.64 -3.25
C ASN A 501 -27.36 -0.16 -3.61
N SER A 502 -26.82 0.09 -4.79
CA SER A 502 -26.69 1.46 -5.38
C SER A 502 -25.61 2.35 -4.73
N ALA A 503 -24.46 1.82 -4.39
CA ALA A 503 -23.27 2.62 -4.10
C ALA A 503 -22.62 3.11 -5.41
N SER A 504 -22.27 4.39 -5.54
CA SER A 504 -21.87 4.97 -6.83
C SER A 504 -20.63 5.86 -6.81
N SER A 505 -19.98 5.93 -7.98
CA SER A 505 -19.05 6.98 -8.43
C SER A 505 -17.75 7.17 -7.67
N SER A 506 -17.09 6.09 -7.22
CA SER A 506 -15.80 6.17 -6.54
C SER A 506 -14.81 5.12 -7.04
N ILE A 507 -13.56 5.27 -6.63
CA ILE A 507 -12.49 4.31 -6.81
C ILE A 507 -12.40 3.46 -5.54
N PHE A 508 -12.32 2.14 -5.68
CA PHE A 508 -12.17 1.22 -4.55
C PHE A 508 -10.93 0.36 -4.70
N TYR A 509 -10.14 0.31 -3.63
CA TYR A 509 -8.85 -0.33 -3.61
C TYR A 509 -8.69 -1.23 -2.38
N ALA A 510 -8.53 -2.55 -2.60
CA ALA A 510 -8.30 -3.54 -1.54
C ALA A 510 -7.19 -4.52 -1.94
N PRO A 511 -5.91 -4.12 -1.84
CA PRO A 511 -4.79 -4.88 -2.41
C PRO A 511 -4.63 -6.27 -1.80
N ASN A 512 -5.04 -6.46 -0.57
CA ASN A 512 -4.88 -7.70 0.18
C ASN A 512 -6.19 -8.48 0.37
N GLY A 513 -7.34 -7.84 0.10
CA GLY A 513 -8.66 -8.38 0.42
C GLY A 513 -9.58 -8.53 -0.78
N THR A 514 -10.83 -8.88 -0.49
CA THR A 514 -11.89 -9.07 -1.47
C THR A 514 -12.76 -7.82 -1.59
N ILE A 515 -13.07 -7.40 -2.83
CA ILE A 515 -14.18 -6.48 -3.09
C ILE A 515 -15.38 -7.29 -3.57
N GLU A 516 -16.49 -7.20 -2.83
CA GLU A 516 -17.79 -7.72 -3.23
C GLU A 516 -18.72 -6.59 -3.67
N MET A 517 -19.37 -6.78 -4.80
CA MET A 517 -20.26 -5.79 -5.38
C MET A 517 -21.58 -6.41 -5.81
N GLU A 518 -22.70 -5.83 -5.36
CA GLU A 518 -24.06 -6.35 -5.60
C GLU A 518 -25.04 -5.27 -6.04
N ASN A 519 -26.12 -5.70 -6.70
CA ASN A 519 -27.38 -4.96 -6.84
C ASN A 519 -27.25 -3.50 -7.26
N ASN A 520 -26.91 -3.25 -8.52
CA ASN A 520 -26.88 -1.90 -9.12
C ASN A 520 -25.80 -0.96 -8.53
N ALA A 521 -24.85 -1.44 -7.76
CA ALA A 521 -23.68 -0.63 -7.45
C ALA A 521 -22.91 -0.29 -8.75
N SER A 522 -22.40 0.93 -8.87
CA SER A 522 -21.76 1.39 -10.11
C SER A 522 -20.51 2.27 -9.84
N PRO A 523 -19.43 1.68 -9.34
CA PRO A 523 -18.15 2.35 -9.19
C PRO A 523 -17.55 2.72 -10.55
N ILE A 524 -16.56 3.62 -10.52
CA ILE A 524 -15.81 3.99 -11.72
C ILE A 524 -14.56 3.13 -11.92
N GLN A 525 -14.04 2.51 -10.86
CA GLN A 525 -12.86 1.65 -10.91
C GLN A 525 -12.78 0.75 -9.68
N LEU A 526 -12.34 -0.51 -9.87
CA LEU A 526 -12.03 -1.46 -8.80
C LEU A 526 -10.64 -2.04 -8.96
N THR A 527 -9.88 -2.06 -7.86
CA THR A 527 -8.63 -2.82 -7.76
C THR A 527 -8.63 -3.60 -6.45
N ALA A 528 -8.46 -4.92 -6.50
CA ALA A 528 -8.40 -5.75 -5.30
C ALA A 528 -7.62 -7.05 -5.54
N HIS A 529 -7.26 -7.76 -4.46
CA HIS A 529 -6.73 -9.11 -4.56
C HIS A 529 -7.72 -10.05 -5.27
N LEU A 530 -8.97 -10.08 -4.82
CA LEU A 530 -10.10 -10.80 -5.42
C LEU A 530 -11.28 -9.83 -5.63
N ILE A 531 -11.94 -9.92 -6.77
CA ILE A 531 -13.15 -9.14 -7.06
C ILE A 531 -14.29 -10.07 -7.40
N HIS A 532 -15.41 -9.92 -6.72
CA HIS A 532 -16.62 -10.65 -6.98
C HIS A 532 -17.76 -9.67 -7.37
N LEU A 533 -18.12 -9.70 -8.67
CA LEU A 533 -19.25 -8.94 -9.21
C LEU A 533 -20.48 -9.82 -9.20
N LYS A 534 -21.34 -9.62 -8.20
CA LYS A 534 -22.59 -10.35 -8.07
C LYS A 534 -23.66 -9.77 -9.00
N ASN A 535 -24.84 -10.32 -8.96
CA ASN A 535 -25.93 -10.01 -9.89
C ASN A 535 -26.17 -8.49 -10.12
N ASN A 536 -26.26 -8.08 -11.39
CA ASN A 536 -26.49 -6.72 -11.86
C ASN A 536 -25.43 -5.67 -11.43
N ALA A 537 -24.25 -6.09 -11.01
CA ALA A 537 -23.15 -5.21 -10.73
C ALA A 537 -22.59 -4.59 -12.02
N VAL A 538 -22.42 -3.26 -12.09
CA VAL A 538 -21.93 -2.57 -13.29
C VAL A 538 -20.80 -1.63 -12.95
N ILE A 539 -19.63 -1.80 -13.59
CA ILE A 539 -18.52 -0.86 -13.47
C ILE A 539 -18.49 0.02 -14.71
N ASN A 540 -18.37 1.35 -14.49
CA ASN A 540 -18.31 2.34 -15.56
C ASN A 540 -16.96 3.08 -15.53
N TYR A 541 -15.95 2.49 -16.18
CA TYR A 541 -14.61 3.04 -16.18
C TYR A 541 -14.53 4.40 -16.90
N GLN A 542 -13.79 5.31 -16.27
CA GLN A 542 -13.51 6.64 -16.82
C GLN A 542 -12.04 6.74 -17.26
N THR A 543 -11.81 7.02 -18.54
CA THR A 543 -10.45 7.07 -19.14
C THR A 543 -9.51 8.12 -18.51
N GLY A 544 -10.04 9.15 -17.85
CA GLY A 544 -9.25 10.14 -17.12
C GLY A 544 -8.48 9.62 -15.91
N LEU A 545 -8.79 8.40 -15.44
CA LEU A 545 -8.15 7.77 -14.28
C LEU A 545 -6.71 7.26 -14.55
N GLN A 546 -6.27 7.26 -15.81
CA GLN A 546 -4.89 6.89 -16.16
C GLN A 546 -3.83 7.86 -15.61
N SER A 547 -4.26 9.05 -15.20
CA SER A 547 -3.40 10.10 -14.64
C SER A 547 -4.09 10.76 -13.44
N ALA A 548 -4.69 9.97 -12.55
CA ALA A 548 -5.38 10.47 -11.38
C ALA A 548 -4.36 11.00 -10.35
N ASN A 549 -4.58 12.22 -9.88
CA ASN A 549 -3.78 12.83 -8.83
C ASN A 549 -4.50 12.74 -7.50
N PHE A 550 -3.79 12.33 -6.45
CA PHE A 550 -4.30 12.30 -5.09
C PHE A 550 -3.39 13.13 -4.19
N THR A 551 -3.97 13.85 -3.25
CA THR A 551 -3.20 14.67 -2.31
C THR A 551 -2.72 13.83 -1.14
N SER A 552 -1.49 14.04 -0.74
CA SER A 552 -0.88 13.45 0.48
C SER A 552 -1.09 14.31 1.73
N GLY A 553 -1.87 15.41 1.63
CA GLY A 553 -2.09 16.34 2.73
C GLY A 553 -3.42 17.09 2.63
N PRO A 554 -3.72 18.05 3.52
CA PRO A 554 -4.95 18.82 3.49
C PRO A 554 -5.05 19.62 2.19
N GLY A 555 -5.91 19.15 1.29
CA GLY A 555 -6.35 19.91 0.12
C GLY A 555 -5.27 20.26 -0.91
N GLY A 556 -4.28 19.40 -1.16
CA GLY A 556 -3.13 19.80 -1.98
C GLY A 556 -2.28 20.82 -1.23
N SER A 557 -1.82 20.46 -0.04
CA SER A 557 -1.07 21.40 0.79
C SER A 557 0.27 21.75 0.17
N TRP A 558 0.55 23.02 0.16
CA TRP A 558 1.87 23.55 -0.13
C TRP A 558 2.81 23.17 1.02
N ALA A 559 3.91 22.53 0.69
CA ALA A 559 4.97 22.17 1.62
C ALA A 559 6.32 22.65 1.08
N TYR A 560 7.32 22.78 1.95
CA TYR A 560 8.67 23.12 1.53
C TYR A 560 9.28 21.96 0.72
N GLN A 561 9.76 22.27 -0.47
CA GLN A 561 10.56 21.31 -1.23
C GLN A 561 11.94 21.16 -0.58
N ALA A 562 12.29 19.96 -0.13
CA ALA A 562 13.57 19.68 0.51
C ALA A 562 14.77 20.12 -0.35
N GLY A 563 15.77 20.74 0.28
CA GLY A 563 17.00 21.20 -0.38
C GLY A 563 16.89 22.53 -1.16
N THR A 564 15.73 23.21 -1.13
CA THR A 564 15.55 24.49 -1.86
C THR A 564 15.67 25.74 -0.98
N TYR A 565 15.77 25.56 0.35
CA TYR A 565 15.98 26.69 1.27
C TYR A 565 17.33 27.37 1.02
N ALA A 566 17.30 28.68 0.85
CA ALA A 566 18.49 29.50 0.68
C ALA A 566 18.37 30.84 1.39
N VAL A 567 19.43 31.26 2.07
CA VAL A 567 19.61 32.65 2.54
C VAL A 567 20.24 33.42 1.39
N ILE A 568 19.52 34.39 0.83
CA ILE A 568 19.93 35.11 -0.39
C ILE A 568 20.43 36.53 -0.11
N LYS A 569 20.21 37.05 1.10
CA LYS A 569 20.75 38.34 1.54
C LYS A 569 20.98 38.40 3.06
#